data_9842abeb55a00e9662c5ffc6770c60a3
#
_entry.id   9842abeb55a00e9662c5ffc6770c60a3
#
_cell.length_a   1.000
_cell.length_b   1.000
_cell.length_c   1.000
_cell.angle_alpha   90.00
_cell.angle_beta   90.00
_cell.angle_gamma   90.00
#
_symmetry.space_group_name_H-M   'P 1'
#
loop_
_entity.id
_entity.type
_entity.pdbx_description
1 polymer ?
#
loop_
_entity_poly.entity_id
_entity_poly.type
_entity_poly.pdbx_seq_one_letter_code
_entity_poly.pdbx_strand_id
1 'polypeptide(L)'
;MIDLRSDTVTRPTAAMRAAMAAAEVGDDVFGDDPTVIRLEALVAERLGKEAAVFVTSGTQSNLCALLAHCGRGDEYIVGEMAHTYRWEGGGGAVLGGIQPQPVPMLADGLPDPIAIAAAVKPDDDHFARTRLLCLENTKDGMVQSVDRMNEAVSVGRTHGLAVHLDGARMWNAVVDLGITGAELAAPFDSVSLCLSKGLGAPVGSVLSGPTDFIDEARHWRKMLGGGLRQVGVLAAAGLHALDHHVDRLADDHANAARLAEGLAELEGVTVRARNTNMVFVTIADAPIDLQLRLADEGVLVRLSVGPDGAAHARLVTHLDIADDDIALTLSRIAAILD
;
A
#
# COMPACT_ATOMS: atom_id res chain seq x y z
N MET A 1 2.60 -10.92 -22.75
CA MET A 1 1.91 -9.66 -22.40
C MET A 1 2.57 -9.13 -21.15
N ILE A 2 3.20 -7.97 -21.23
CA ILE A 2 3.93 -7.31 -20.15
C ILE A 2 3.01 -6.24 -19.56
N ASP A 3 2.61 -6.38 -18.31
CA ASP A 3 1.64 -5.47 -17.69
C ASP A 3 2.31 -4.59 -16.62
N LEU A 4 2.64 -3.36 -16.96
CA LEU A 4 3.31 -2.38 -16.08
C LEU A 4 2.36 -1.37 -15.45
N ARG A 5 1.04 -1.61 -15.47
CA ARG A 5 0.04 -0.67 -14.96
C ARG A 5 0.06 -0.54 -13.44
N SER A 6 0.27 -1.64 -12.72
CA SER A 6 0.29 -1.70 -11.25
C SER A 6 0.77 -3.08 -10.76
N ASP A 7 1.35 -3.16 -9.57
CA ASP A 7 1.60 -4.42 -8.87
C ASP A 7 0.32 -5.12 -8.37
N THR A 8 -0.83 -4.49 -8.49
CA THR A 8 -2.14 -5.10 -8.19
C THR A 8 -2.63 -6.05 -9.28
N VAL A 9 -1.96 -6.12 -10.43
CA VAL A 9 -2.28 -7.06 -11.52
C VAL A 9 -1.59 -8.42 -11.36
N THR A 10 -0.72 -8.57 -10.35
CA THR A 10 -0.01 -9.82 -10.05
C THR A 10 -0.98 -10.99 -9.88
N ARG A 11 -0.51 -12.16 -10.32
CA ARG A 11 -1.29 -13.40 -10.24
C ARG A 11 -0.65 -14.37 -9.26
N PRO A 12 -1.45 -15.12 -8.49
CA PRO A 12 -0.91 -16.12 -7.60
C PRO A 12 -0.13 -17.18 -8.39
N THR A 13 1.11 -17.45 -7.96
CA THR A 13 1.98 -18.45 -8.58
C THR A 13 1.37 -19.86 -8.51
N ALA A 14 1.91 -20.80 -9.28
CA ALA A 14 1.46 -22.20 -9.22
C ALA A 14 1.65 -22.80 -7.81
N ALA A 15 2.77 -22.48 -7.14
CA ALA A 15 3.03 -22.91 -5.77
C ALA A 15 2.05 -22.28 -4.77
N MET A 16 1.77 -20.98 -4.90
CA MET A 16 0.76 -20.31 -4.08
C MET A 16 -0.62 -20.92 -4.25
N ARG A 17 -1.06 -21.20 -5.50
CA ARG A 17 -2.35 -21.87 -5.77
C ARG A 17 -2.40 -23.28 -5.19
N ALA A 18 -1.29 -24.02 -5.21
CA ALA A 18 -1.21 -25.33 -4.57
C ALA A 18 -1.36 -25.22 -3.05
N ALA A 19 -0.72 -24.24 -2.42
CA ALA A 19 -0.89 -23.97 -0.99
C ALA A 19 -2.34 -23.60 -0.64
N MET A 20 -2.99 -22.78 -1.46
CA MET A 20 -4.42 -22.44 -1.29
C MET A 20 -5.31 -23.68 -1.38
N ALA A 21 -5.07 -24.56 -2.35
CA ALA A 21 -5.87 -25.78 -2.53
C ALA A 21 -5.68 -26.79 -1.42
N ALA A 22 -4.52 -26.79 -0.75
CA ALA A 22 -4.19 -27.70 0.35
C ALA A 22 -4.47 -27.10 1.74
N ALA A 23 -5.02 -25.88 1.82
CA ALA A 23 -5.22 -25.18 3.09
C ALA A 23 -6.20 -25.95 4.00
N GLU A 24 -5.81 -26.14 5.25
CA GLU A 24 -6.73 -26.48 6.32
C GLU A 24 -7.67 -25.32 6.59
N VAL A 25 -8.97 -25.59 6.71
CA VAL A 25 -9.98 -24.55 6.87
C VAL A 25 -10.95 -24.84 8.00
N GLY A 26 -11.46 -23.80 8.59
CA GLY A 26 -12.53 -23.77 9.58
C GLY A 26 -13.39 -22.53 9.39
N ASP A 27 -14.27 -22.21 10.32
CA ASP A 27 -15.06 -20.96 10.25
C ASP A 27 -14.33 -19.81 10.94
N ASP A 28 -13.85 -18.83 10.16
CA ASP A 28 -13.13 -17.65 10.69
C ASP A 28 -13.98 -16.81 11.64
N VAL A 29 -15.32 -16.78 11.46
CA VAL A 29 -16.21 -16.04 12.35
C VAL A 29 -16.34 -16.71 13.73
N PHE A 30 -16.19 -18.03 13.81
CA PHE A 30 -16.08 -18.75 15.08
C PHE A 30 -14.66 -18.78 15.63
N GLY A 31 -13.66 -18.29 14.88
CA GLY A 31 -12.25 -18.36 15.27
C GLY A 31 -11.66 -19.76 15.13
N ASP A 32 -12.20 -20.59 14.23
CA ASP A 32 -11.83 -22.00 14.08
C ASP A 32 -10.96 -22.26 12.82
N ASP A 33 -10.75 -21.26 11.96
CA ASP A 33 -9.93 -21.43 10.75
C ASP A 33 -8.43 -21.45 11.11
N PRO A 34 -7.75 -22.61 11.08
CA PRO A 34 -6.38 -22.72 11.58
C PRO A 34 -5.38 -21.98 10.68
N THR A 35 -5.70 -21.81 9.38
CA THR A 35 -4.83 -21.12 8.44
C THR A 35 -4.92 -19.60 8.62
N VAL A 36 -6.10 -19.07 8.92
CA VAL A 36 -6.28 -17.64 9.28
C VAL A 36 -5.56 -17.33 10.60
N ILE A 37 -5.78 -18.14 11.63
CA ILE A 37 -5.11 -17.99 12.94
C ILE A 37 -3.59 -17.93 12.76
N ARG A 38 -3.03 -18.83 11.95
CA ARG A 38 -1.59 -18.88 11.67
C ARG A 38 -1.10 -17.63 10.92
N LEU A 39 -1.86 -17.14 9.93
CA LEU A 39 -1.51 -15.92 9.20
C LEU A 39 -1.52 -14.70 10.11
N GLU A 40 -2.56 -14.53 10.92
CA GLU A 40 -2.70 -13.41 11.86
C GLU A 40 -1.57 -13.43 12.90
N ALA A 41 -1.26 -14.60 13.47
CA ALA A 41 -0.15 -14.76 14.41
C ALA A 41 1.22 -14.45 13.77
N LEU A 42 1.47 -14.94 12.55
CA LEU A 42 2.72 -14.67 11.82
C LEU A 42 2.91 -13.18 11.53
N VAL A 43 1.85 -12.48 11.13
CA VAL A 43 1.93 -11.04 10.84
C VAL A 43 2.14 -10.25 12.13
N ALA A 44 1.42 -10.57 13.21
CA ALA A 44 1.63 -9.94 14.50
C ALA A 44 3.09 -10.10 14.98
N GLU A 45 3.64 -11.31 14.88
CA GLU A 45 5.05 -11.59 15.22
C GLU A 45 6.02 -10.77 14.35
N ARG A 46 5.87 -10.80 13.02
CA ARG A 46 6.77 -10.10 12.09
C ARG A 46 6.74 -8.58 12.24
N LEU A 47 5.63 -8.03 12.73
CA LEU A 47 5.49 -6.60 12.98
C LEU A 47 5.72 -6.20 14.44
N GLY A 48 6.00 -7.17 15.35
CA GLY A 48 6.15 -6.91 16.77
C GLY A 48 4.90 -6.32 17.42
N LYS A 49 3.70 -6.75 16.95
CA LYS A 49 2.39 -6.34 17.47
C LYS A 49 1.77 -7.48 18.27
N GLU A 50 0.78 -7.16 19.13
CA GLU A 50 0.14 -8.15 20.00
C GLU A 50 -0.82 -9.06 19.23
N ALA A 51 -1.54 -8.50 18.26
CA ALA A 51 -2.57 -9.21 17.51
C ALA A 51 -2.70 -8.69 16.07
N ALA A 52 -3.42 -9.45 15.24
CA ALA A 52 -3.75 -9.06 13.89
C ALA A 52 -5.12 -9.59 13.46
N VAL A 53 -5.68 -9.01 12.40
CA VAL A 53 -6.91 -9.47 11.76
C VAL A 53 -6.76 -9.47 10.25
N PHE A 54 -7.09 -10.60 9.61
CA PHE A 54 -7.16 -10.72 8.16
C PHE A 54 -8.43 -10.04 7.63
N VAL A 55 -8.28 -9.23 6.59
CA VAL A 55 -9.35 -8.49 5.92
C VAL A 55 -9.25 -8.63 4.41
N THR A 56 -10.33 -8.31 3.68
CA THR A 56 -10.43 -8.56 2.24
C THR A 56 -9.58 -7.64 1.36
N SER A 57 -9.26 -6.42 1.85
CA SER A 57 -8.52 -5.42 1.07
C SER A 57 -7.83 -4.40 1.99
N GLY A 58 -6.87 -3.65 1.43
CA GLY A 58 -6.24 -2.52 2.13
C GLY A 58 -7.26 -1.45 2.53
N THR A 59 -8.22 -1.14 1.65
CA THR A 59 -9.31 -0.21 1.95
C THR A 59 -10.13 -0.66 3.17
N GLN A 60 -10.48 -1.96 3.25
CA GLN A 60 -11.18 -2.47 4.43
C GLN A 60 -10.29 -2.42 5.68
N SER A 61 -8.99 -2.70 5.54
CA SER A 61 -8.02 -2.61 6.63
C SER A 61 -7.95 -1.20 7.22
N ASN A 62 -7.70 -0.21 6.36
CA ASN A 62 -7.63 1.20 6.78
C ASN A 62 -8.97 1.68 7.35
N LEU A 63 -10.10 1.30 6.74
CA LEU A 63 -11.41 1.68 7.25
C LEU A 63 -11.68 1.08 8.62
N CYS A 64 -11.36 -0.21 8.85
CA CYS A 64 -11.45 -0.83 10.19
C CYS A 64 -10.55 -0.09 11.19
N ALA A 65 -9.34 0.32 10.78
CA ALA A 65 -8.44 1.07 11.63
C ALA A 65 -9.03 2.45 12.01
N LEU A 66 -9.56 3.20 11.04
CA LEU A 66 -10.21 4.48 11.30
C LEU A 66 -11.38 4.34 12.28
N LEU A 67 -12.23 3.32 12.05
CA LEU A 67 -13.42 3.07 12.87
C LEU A 67 -13.09 2.55 14.29
N ALA A 68 -11.95 1.88 14.47
CA ALA A 68 -11.49 1.41 15.77
C ALA A 68 -10.77 2.52 16.57
N HIS A 69 -10.10 3.46 15.90
CA HIS A 69 -9.42 4.59 16.56
C HIS A 69 -10.33 5.78 16.82
N CYS A 70 -11.37 5.98 16.01
CA CYS A 70 -12.20 7.18 16.00
C CYS A 70 -13.68 6.84 16.07
N GLY A 71 -14.45 7.71 16.74
CA GLY A 71 -15.90 7.68 16.75
C GLY A 71 -16.52 8.80 15.91
N ARG A 72 -17.86 8.84 15.89
CA ARG A 72 -18.59 9.94 15.21
C ARG A 72 -18.25 11.30 15.85
N GLY A 73 -17.92 12.26 14.99
CA GLY A 73 -17.50 13.60 15.41
C GLY A 73 -16.05 13.71 15.82
N ASP A 74 -15.28 12.63 15.73
CA ASP A 74 -13.83 12.68 15.81
C ASP A 74 -13.20 13.04 14.45
N GLU A 75 -11.93 13.38 14.48
CA GLU A 75 -11.15 13.79 13.33
C GLU A 75 -9.84 12.98 13.25
N TYR A 76 -9.40 12.68 12.03
CA TYR A 76 -8.07 12.15 11.78
C TYR A 76 -7.28 13.08 10.85
N ILE A 77 -6.01 13.33 11.20
CA ILE A 77 -5.06 14.08 10.36
C ILE A 77 -4.43 13.11 9.37
N VAL A 78 -4.29 13.54 8.12
CA VAL A 78 -3.80 12.70 7.02
C VAL A 78 -3.14 13.56 5.94
N GLY A 79 -2.15 13.04 5.23
CA GLY A 79 -1.59 13.74 4.08
C GLY A 79 -2.63 13.93 2.96
N GLU A 80 -2.67 15.12 2.35
CA GLU A 80 -3.64 15.46 1.30
C GLU A 80 -3.60 14.54 0.07
N MET A 81 -2.49 13.83 -0.15
CA MET A 81 -2.31 12.83 -1.21
C MET A 81 -2.23 11.40 -0.68
N ALA A 82 -2.60 11.15 0.58
CA ALA A 82 -2.61 9.81 1.16
C ALA A 82 -3.77 8.96 0.62
N HIS A 83 -3.56 7.64 0.58
CA HIS A 83 -4.54 6.70 0.04
C HIS A 83 -5.84 6.69 0.86
N THR A 84 -5.74 6.66 2.18
CA THR A 84 -6.87 6.69 3.13
C THR A 84 -7.78 7.90 2.98
N TYR A 85 -7.27 9.00 2.44
CA TYR A 85 -8.05 10.20 2.18
C TYR A 85 -8.66 10.22 0.77
N ARG A 86 -7.84 9.92 -0.28
CA ARG A 86 -8.23 10.19 -1.67
C ARG A 86 -8.87 9.02 -2.40
N TRP A 87 -8.51 7.78 -2.06
CA TRP A 87 -8.83 6.62 -2.91
C TRP A 87 -9.61 5.51 -2.21
N GLU A 88 -10.27 5.83 -1.09
CA GLU A 88 -11.09 4.88 -0.33
C GLU A 88 -12.57 5.28 -0.26
N GLY A 89 -13.05 6.03 -1.26
CA GLY A 89 -14.46 6.40 -1.41
C GLY A 89 -15.02 7.27 -0.29
N GLY A 90 -14.16 7.90 0.53
CA GLY A 90 -14.59 8.69 1.67
C GLY A 90 -15.18 7.84 2.80
N GLY A 91 -14.81 6.54 2.90
CA GLY A 91 -15.40 5.57 3.82
C GLY A 91 -15.39 6.01 5.28
N GLY A 92 -14.31 6.61 5.76
CA GLY A 92 -14.23 7.13 7.13
C GLY A 92 -15.31 8.17 7.44
N ALA A 93 -15.59 9.08 6.51
CA ALA A 93 -16.64 10.09 6.66
C ALA A 93 -18.05 9.48 6.51
N VAL A 94 -18.26 8.66 5.48
CA VAL A 94 -19.59 8.13 5.14
C VAL A 94 -20.07 7.09 6.17
N LEU A 95 -19.21 6.16 6.57
CA LEU A 95 -19.56 5.05 7.44
C LEU A 95 -19.24 5.32 8.91
N GLY A 96 -18.14 6.01 9.20
CA GLY A 96 -17.72 6.33 10.56
C GLY A 96 -18.23 7.67 11.10
N GLY A 97 -18.61 8.59 10.20
CA GLY A 97 -18.88 9.98 10.60
C GLY A 97 -17.63 10.67 11.15
N ILE A 98 -16.45 10.26 10.66
CA ILE A 98 -15.14 10.73 11.07
C ILE A 98 -14.70 11.81 10.08
N GLN A 99 -14.31 12.98 10.58
CA GLN A 99 -13.86 14.08 9.74
C GLN A 99 -12.41 13.83 9.28
N PRO A 100 -12.11 13.82 7.96
CA PRO A 100 -10.73 13.89 7.52
C PRO A 100 -10.21 15.33 7.62
N GLN A 101 -8.98 15.48 8.12
CA GLN A 101 -8.23 16.73 8.13
C GLN A 101 -6.97 16.55 7.25
N PRO A 102 -7.06 16.81 5.94
CA PRO A 102 -5.89 16.75 5.08
C PRO A 102 -4.92 17.89 5.38
N VAL A 103 -3.64 17.55 5.36
CA VAL A 103 -2.55 18.52 5.53
C VAL A 103 -1.56 18.43 4.37
N PRO A 104 -0.84 19.52 4.04
CA PRO A 104 0.19 19.52 3.01
C PRO A 104 1.23 18.44 3.23
N MET A 105 1.74 17.90 2.13
CA MET A 105 2.81 16.91 2.14
C MET A 105 4.11 17.52 1.62
N LEU A 106 5.22 17.10 2.21
CA LEU A 106 6.56 17.45 1.76
C LEU A 106 6.96 16.65 0.50
N ALA A 107 8.02 17.07 -0.15
CA ALA A 107 8.52 16.42 -1.37
C ALA A 107 8.95 14.95 -1.15
N ASP A 108 9.27 14.58 0.09
CA ASP A 108 9.57 13.21 0.50
C ASP A 108 8.32 12.34 0.71
N GLY A 109 7.12 12.89 0.54
CA GLY A 109 5.86 12.16 0.63
C GLY A 109 5.31 12.01 2.06
N LEU A 110 5.90 12.65 3.05
CA LEU A 110 5.34 12.73 4.40
C LEU A 110 4.51 14.01 4.59
N PRO A 111 3.48 13.98 5.43
CA PRO A 111 2.84 15.20 5.92
C PRO A 111 3.86 16.11 6.62
N ASP A 112 3.73 17.43 6.39
CA ASP A 112 4.57 18.43 7.05
C ASP A 112 4.30 18.41 8.57
N PRO A 113 5.33 18.15 9.42
CA PRO A 113 5.19 18.12 10.87
C PRO A 113 4.62 19.43 11.45
N ILE A 114 4.94 20.58 10.85
CA ILE A 114 4.39 21.88 11.26
C ILE A 114 2.89 21.95 10.96
N ALA A 115 2.49 21.46 9.79
CA ALA A 115 1.09 21.40 9.40
C ALA A 115 0.30 20.39 10.24
N ILE A 116 0.90 19.23 10.61
CA ILE A 116 0.29 18.28 11.54
C ILE A 116 -0.01 18.97 12.87
N ALA A 117 0.99 19.63 13.49
CA ALA A 117 0.80 20.32 14.77
C ALA A 117 -0.28 21.42 14.70
N ALA A 118 -0.28 22.21 13.63
CA ALA A 118 -1.25 23.28 13.43
C ALA A 118 -2.68 22.77 13.16
N ALA A 119 -2.83 21.53 12.68
CA ALA A 119 -4.13 20.92 12.39
C ALA A 119 -4.83 20.37 13.63
N VAL A 120 -4.09 20.08 14.72
CA VAL A 120 -4.69 19.57 15.96
C VAL A 120 -5.61 20.61 16.56
N LYS A 121 -6.87 20.24 16.78
CA LYS A 121 -7.89 21.14 17.32
C LYS A 121 -7.80 21.24 18.85
N PRO A 122 -8.13 22.42 19.44
CA PRO A 122 -8.31 22.54 20.87
C PRO A 122 -9.53 21.72 21.34
N ASP A 123 -9.55 21.38 22.64
CA ASP A 123 -10.72 20.77 23.27
C ASP A 123 -11.79 21.85 23.52
N ASP A 124 -12.65 22.06 22.51
CA ASP A 124 -13.67 23.08 22.46
C ASP A 124 -14.86 22.58 21.63
N ASP A 125 -16.06 22.88 22.03
CA ASP A 125 -17.32 22.41 21.42
C ASP A 125 -17.50 22.80 19.94
N HIS A 126 -16.73 23.77 19.45
CA HIS A 126 -16.78 24.22 18.06
C HIS A 126 -16.00 23.31 17.09
N PHE A 127 -15.19 22.38 17.59
CA PHE A 127 -14.30 21.57 16.77
C PHE A 127 -14.58 20.07 16.87
N ALA A 128 -14.27 19.34 15.80
CA ALA A 128 -14.12 17.90 15.87
C ALA A 128 -12.92 17.54 16.76
N ARG A 129 -13.00 16.42 17.47
CA ARG A 129 -11.91 15.98 18.34
C ARG A 129 -10.84 15.27 17.51
N THR A 130 -9.64 15.83 17.42
CA THR A 130 -8.52 15.19 16.74
C THR A 130 -8.04 14.00 17.56
N ARG A 131 -8.09 12.78 16.96
CA ARG A 131 -7.78 11.51 17.65
C ARG A 131 -6.65 10.73 17.03
N LEU A 132 -6.46 10.86 15.72
CA LEU A 132 -5.61 9.96 14.96
C LEU A 132 -4.74 10.75 13.97
N LEU A 133 -3.49 10.31 13.81
CA LEU A 133 -2.61 10.65 12.70
C LEU A 133 -2.45 9.43 11.82
N CYS A 134 -2.77 9.54 10.51
CA CYS A 134 -2.53 8.51 9.52
C CYS A 134 -1.32 8.86 8.67
N LEU A 135 -0.35 7.96 8.60
CA LEU A 135 0.83 8.06 7.74
C LEU A 135 0.83 6.91 6.72
N GLU A 136 1.59 7.05 5.64
CA GLU A 136 1.68 6.05 4.56
C GLU A 136 3.16 5.76 4.25
N ASN A 137 3.54 4.47 4.13
CA ASN A 137 4.85 4.02 3.67
C ASN A 137 4.70 2.68 2.89
N THR A 138 5.09 2.61 1.61
CA THR A 138 5.72 3.66 0.80
C THR A 138 4.67 4.61 0.20
N LYS A 139 5.00 5.89 0.05
CA LYS A 139 4.16 6.83 -0.69
C LYS A 139 4.59 6.87 -2.16
N ASP A 140 3.73 6.39 -3.05
CA ASP A 140 4.06 6.25 -4.48
C ASP A 140 5.41 5.54 -4.73
N GLY A 141 5.67 4.48 -3.97
CA GLY A 141 6.92 3.73 -3.99
C GLY A 141 8.09 4.41 -3.28
N MET A 142 7.95 5.65 -2.86
CA MET A 142 8.99 6.40 -2.14
C MET A 142 9.06 5.93 -0.69
N VAL A 143 10.24 5.49 -0.28
CA VAL A 143 10.50 4.96 1.06
C VAL A 143 10.76 6.09 2.04
N GLN A 144 10.10 6.00 3.18
CA GLN A 144 10.35 6.87 4.32
C GLN A 144 11.20 6.12 5.34
N SER A 145 12.33 6.70 5.74
CA SER A 145 13.16 6.12 6.80
C SER A 145 12.43 6.14 8.15
N VAL A 146 12.83 5.25 9.05
CA VAL A 146 12.25 5.19 10.41
C VAL A 146 12.40 6.54 11.12
N ASP A 147 13.55 7.22 10.97
CA ASP A 147 13.80 8.52 11.60
C ASP A 147 12.83 9.59 11.07
N ARG A 148 12.60 9.63 9.75
CA ARG A 148 11.64 10.55 9.14
C ARG A 148 10.20 10.28 9.57
N MET A 149 9.82 8.99 9.68
CA MET A 149 8.51 8.62 10.23
C MET A 149 8.38 9.07 11.70
N ASN A 150 9.44 8.88 12.50
CA ASN A 150 9.47 9.27 13.90
C ASN A 150 9.28 10.78 14.13
N GLU A 151 9.73 11.64 13.21
CA GLU A 151 9.49 13.08 13.30
C GLU A 151 7.97 13.38 13.28
N ALA A 152 7.24 12.83 12.30
CA ALA A 152 5.78 13.03 12.21
C ALA A 152 5.03 12.34 13.37
N VAL A 153 5.44 11.10 13.73
CA VAL A 153 4.88 10.35 14.85
C VAL A 153 5.04 11.11 16.16
N SER A 154 6.23 11.70 16.41
CA SER A 154 6.53 12.47 17.62
C SER A 154 5.58 13.67 17.79
N VAL A 155 5.23 14.34 16.70
CA VAL A 155 4.22 15.40 16.73
C VAL A 155 2.87 14.86 17.18
N GLY A 156 2.40 13.76 16.55
CA GLY A 156 1.15 13.11 16.96
C GLY A 156 1.13 12.73 18.44
N ARG A 157 2.23 12.11 18.91
CA ARG A 157 2.37 11.70 20.33
C ARG A 157 2.36 12.87 21.30
N THR A 158 3.00 13.97 20.95
CA THR A 158 3.02 15.21 21.78
C THR A 158 1.61 15.74 22.01
N HIS A 159 0.72 15.52 21.03
CA HIS A 159 -0.69 15.93 21.11
C HIS A 159 -1.64 14.80 21.56
N GLY A 160 -1.11 13.65 22.01
CA GLY A 160 -1.92 12.53 22.50
C GLY A 160 -2.70 11.78 21.43
N LEU A 161 -2.30 11.90 20.15
CA LEU A 161 -2.93 11.19 19.06
C LEU A 161 -2.47 9.74 18.98
N ALA A 162 -3.37 8.84 18.61
CA ALA A 162 -3.00 7.54 18.09
C ALA A 162 -2.34 7.70 16.70
N VAL A 163 -1.50 6.75 16.29
CA VAL A 163 -0.83 6.81 14.99
C VAL A 163 -1.02 5.50 14.23
N HIS A 164 -1.60 5.60 13.04
CA HIS A 164 -1.83 4.49 12.12
C HIS A 164 -0.88 4.57 10.92
N LEU A 165 -0.32 3.41 10.51
CA LEU A 165 0.44 3.28 9.28
C LEU A 165 -0.39 2.55 8.21
N ASP A 166 -0.71 3.26 7.12
CA ASP A 166 -1.00 2.58 5.85
C ASP A 166 0.30 2.04 5.27
N GLY A 167 0.56 0.79 5.54
CA GLY A 167 1.71 0.03 5.10
C GLY A 167 1.42 -0.85 3.89
N ALA A 168 0.55 -0.40 2.98
CA ALA A 168 0.13 -1.19 1.81
C ALA A 168 1.29 -1.76 0.99
N ARG A 169 2.45 -1.09 1.02
CA ARG A 169 3.73 -1.56 0.42
C ARG A 169 4.90 -1.50 1.41
N MET A 170 4.63 -1.67 2.69
CA MET A 170 5.68 -1.60 3.72
C MET A 170 6.81 -2.60 3.50
N TRP A 171 6.52 -3.77 2.93
CA TRP A 171 7.57 -4.75 2.64
C TRP A 171 8.55 -4.27 1.55
N ASN A 172 8.12 -3.41 0.62
CA ASN A 172 9.04 -2.73 -0.28
C ASN A 172 9.98 -1.79 0.50
N ALA A 173 9.46 -1.06 1.51
CA ALA A 173 10.29 -0.21 2.35
C ALA A 173 11.25 -1.03 3.24
N VAL A 174 10.78 -2.13 3.81
CA VAL A 174 11.58 -3.07 4.62
C VAL A 174 12.78 -3.59 3.83
N VAL A 175 12.53 -4.05 2.60
CA VAL A 175 13.59 -4.58 1.71
C VAL A 175 14.56 -3.48 1.29
N ASP A 176 14.07 -2.30 0.94
CA ASP A 176 14.91 -1.17 0.51
C ASP A 176 15.80 -0.64 1.64
N LEU A 177 15.26 -0.56 2.86
CA LEU A 177 15.98 -0.08 4.05
C LEU A 177 16.89 -1.16 4.67
N GLY A 178 16.69 -2.43 4.35
CA GLY A 178 17.43 -3.54 4.97
C GLY A 178 17.13 -3.72 6.46
N ILE A 179 15.90 -3.42 6.88
CA ILE A 179 15.44 -3.52 8.28
C ILE A 179 14.36 -4.60 8.43
N THR A 180 13.93 -4.88 9.65
CA THR A 180 12.80 -5.77 9.92
C THR A 180 11.46 -5.07 9.83
N GLY A 181 10.39 -5.83 9.62
CA GLY A 181 9.01 -5.30 9.68
C GLY A 181 8.69 -4.72 11.06
N ALA A 182 9.22 -5.32 12.14
CA ALA A 182 9.05 -4.85 13.50
C ALA A 182 9.70 -3.47 13.73
N GLU A 183 10.90 -3.24 13.20
CA GLU A 183 11.57 -1.93 13.29
C GLU A 183 10.77 -0.85 12.56
N LEU A 184 10.25 -1.13 11.36
CA LEU A 184 9.41 -0.18 10.64
C LEU A 184 8.07 0.08 11.33
N ALA A 185 7.47 -0.96 11.92
CA ALA A 185 6.17 -0.89 12.59
C ALA A 185 6.22 -0.31 14.01
N ALA A 186 7.41 -0.31 14.66
CA ALA A 186 7.55 0.05 16.07
C ALA A 186 6.90 1.39 16.48
N PRO A 187 7.00 2.48 15.69
CA PRO A 187 6.46 3.78 16.09
C PRO A 187 4.92 3.86 16.12
N PHE A 188 4.22 2.92 15.47
CA PHE A 188 2.78 2.99 15.20
C PHE A 188 1.95 2.16 16.19
N ASP A 189 0.74 2.63 16.53
CA ASP A 189 -0.23 1.85 17.31
C ASP A 189 -0.84 0.75 16.43
N SER A 190 -1.14 1.06 15.19
CA SER A 190 -1.69 0.09 14.26
C SER A 190 -1.05 0.19 12.87
N VAL A 191 -0.98 -0.94 12.19
CA VAL A 191 -0.36 -1.07 10.86
C VAL A 191 -1.25 -1.91 9.96
N SER A 192 -1.57 -1.38 8.79
CA SER A 192 -2.21 -2.10 7.68
C SER A 192 -1.16 -2.54 6.68
N LEU A 193 -1.13 -3.80 6.27
CA LEU A 193 -0.28 -4.28 5.18
C LEU A 193 -1.12 -5.01 4.12
N CYS A 194 -0.79 -4.82 2.84
CA CYS A 194 -1.44 -5.56 1.76
C CYS A 194 -0.65 -6.80 1.38
N LEU A 195 -1.38 -7.88 1.10
CA LEU A 195 -0.85 -9.13 0.55
C LEU A 195 -1.02 -9.19 -0.99
N SER A 196 -1.97 -8.40 -1.53
CA SER A 196 -2.47 -8.46 -2.90
C SER A 196 -1.84 -7.43 -3.85
N LYS A 197 -0.55 -7.17 -3.69
CA LYS A 197 0.26 -6.28 -4.54
C LYS A 197 1.55 -7.01 -4.95
N GLY A 198 2.73 -6.45 -4.75
CA GLY A 198 4.03 -7.07 -5.06
C GLY A 198 4.21 -8.46 -4.44
N LEU A 199 3.56 -8.76 -3.33
CA LEU A 199 3.57 -10.08 -2.70
C LEU A 199 2.76 -11.14 -3.47
N GLY A 200 1.88 -10.75 -4.39
CA GLY A 200 1.23 -11.66 -5.35
C GLY A 200 0.06 -12.47 -4.81
N ALA A 201 -0.42 -12.27 -3.58
CA ALA A 201 -1.64 -12.91 -3.14
C ALA A 201 -2.86 -12.36 -3.90
N PRO A 202 -3.88 -13.19 -4.22
CA PRO A 202 -5.01 -12.76 -5.05
C PRO A 202 -5.92 -11.75 -4.34
N VAL A 203 -5.88 -11.71 -3.01
CA VAL A 203 -6.75 -10.89 -2.17
C VAL A 203 -6.14 -10.74 -0.79
N GLY A 204 -6.51 -9.69 -0.10
CA GLY A 204 -6.33 -9.58 1.34
C GLY A 204 -5.28 -8.58 1.79
N SER A 205 -5.50 -8.18 3.00
CA SER A 205 -4.62 -7.36 3.82
C SER A 205 -4.69 -7.84 5.26
N VAL A 206 -3.76 -7.41 6.09
CA VAL A 206 -3.77 -7.71 7.51
C VAL A 206 -3.61 -6.41 8.28
N LEU A 207 -4.49 -6.18 9.24
CA LEU A 207 -4.40 -5.07 10.20
C LEU A 207 -3.82 -5.60 11.51
N SER A 208 -2.79 -4.94 12.04
CA SER A 208 -2.11 -5.34 13.28
C SER A 208 -2.06 -4.20 14.28
N GLY A 209 -2.09 -4.54 15.57
CA GLY A 209 -2.05 -3.58 16.67
C GLY A 209 -2.18 -4.25 18.04
N PRO A 210 -2.53 -3.47 19.09
CA PRO A 210 -2.90 -4.01 20.40
C PRO A 210 -4.11 -4.94 20.33
N THR A 211 -4.24 -5.86 21.28
CA THR A 211 -5.30 -6.87 21.28
C THR A 211 -6.70 -6.26 21.32
N ASP A 212 -6.93 -5.29 22.20
CA ASP A 212 -8.22 -4.59 22.34
C ASP A 212 -8.61 -3.81 21.08
N PHE A 213 -7.63 -3.18 20.42
CA PHE A 213 -7.82 -2.51 19.12
C PHE A 213 -8.21 -3.51 18.03
N ILE A 214 -7.57 -4.67 17.97
CA ILE A 214 -7.86 -5.71 16.97
C ILE A 214 -9.22 -6.35 17.21
N ASP A 215 -9.66 -6.52 18.47
CA ASP A 215 -10.98 -7.00 18.80
C ASP A 215 -12.06 -6.03 18.29
N GLU A 216 -11.87 -4.73 18.48
CA GLU A 216 -12.75 -3.70 17.92
C GLU A 216 -12.72 -3.68 16.39
N ALA A 217 -11.54 -3.76 15.78
CA ALA A 217 -11.40 -3.83 14.33
C ALA A 217 -12.07 -5.08 13.73
N ARG A 218 -12.07 -6.21 14.45
CA ARG A 218 -12.75 -7.45 14.04
C ARG A 218 -14.27 -7.27 14.05
N HIS A 219 -14.82 -6.51 15.02
CA HIS A 219 -16.21 -6.12 15.04
C HIS A 219 -16.60 -5.28 13.82
N TRP A 220 -15.79 -4.25 13.50
CA TRP A 220 -16.00 -3.42 12.31
C TRP A 220 -15.83 -4.23 11.01
N ARG A 221 -14.86 -5.12 10.91
CA ARG A 221 -14.72 -6.04 9.78
C ARG A 221 -16.03 -6.79 9.52
N LYS A 222 -16.66 -7.32 10.59
CA LYS A 222 -17.94 -8.04 10.47
C LYS A 222 -19.04 -7.13 9.93
N MET A 223 -19.18 -5.94 10.47
CA MET A 223 -20.19 -4.96 10.06
C MET A 223 -20.02 -4.54 8.58
N LEU A 224 -18.77 -4.41 8.12
CA LEU A 224 -18.41 -4.06 6.75
C LEU A 224 -18.48 -5.25 5.77
N GLY A 225 -19.04 -6.40 6.19
CA GLY A 225 -19.19 -7.57 5.32
C GLY A 225 -17.94 -8.43 5.13
N GLY A 226 -16.85 -8.17 5.87
CA GLY A 226 -15.58 -8.89 5.77
C GLY A 226 -15.49 -10.15 6.65
N GLY A 227 -16.54 -10.53 7.35
CA GLY A 227 -16.60 -11.78 8.12
C GLY A 227 -16.85 -12.98 7.21
N LEU A 228 -15.82 -13.46 6.57
CA LEU A 228 -15.86 -14.65 5.70
C LEU A 228 -15.91 -15.94 6.53
N ARG A 229 -16.11 -17.08 5.87
CA ARG A 229 -16.23 -18.39 6.52
C ARG A 229 -14.90 -19.16 6.38
N GLN A 230 -14.81 -20.13 5.50
CA GLN A 230 -13.61 -20.95 5.26
C GLN A 230 -12.57 -20.17 4.47
N VAL A 231 -12.13 -19.05 5.02
CA VAL A 231 -11.26 -18.10 4.34
C VAL A 231 -9.78 -18.49 4.38
N GLY A 232 -9.44 -19.54 5.13
CA GLY A 232 -8.11 -20.12 5.15
C GLY A 232 -7.55 -20.45 3.76
N VAL A 233 -8.42 -20.75 2.79
CA VAL A 233 -8.01 -20.88 1.38
C VAL A 233 -7.30 -19.62 0.87
N LEU A 234 -7.75 -18.44 1.26
CA LEU A 234 -7.13 -17.16 0.88
C LEU A 234 -5.98 -16.79 1.81
N ALA A 235 -6.10 -17.08 3.10
CA ALA A 235 -5.04 -16.85 4.08
C ALA A 235 -3.77 -17.66 3.76
N ALA A 236 -3.90 -18.86 3.19
CA ALA A 236 -2.78 -19.67 2.73
C ALA A 236 -1.94 -18.96 1.66
N ALA A 237 -2.56 -18.16 0.78
CA ALA A 237 -1.83 -17.33 -0.16
C ALA A 237 -1.00 -16.26 0.56
N GLY A 238 -1.55 -15.65 1.62
CA GLY A 238 -0.85 -14.69 2.45
C GLY A 238 0.36 -15.29 3.17
N LEU A 239 0.21 -16.48 3.76
CA LEU A 239 1.32 -17.24 4.37
C LEU A 239 2.41 -17.50 3.33
N HIS A 240 2.04 -18.06 2.16
CA HIS A 240 2.99 -18.33 1.08
C HIS A 240 3.72 -17.05 0.62
N ALA A 241 2.98 -15.97 0.47
CA ALA A 241 3.53 -14.67 0.07
C ALA A 241 4.56 -14.14 1.08
N LEU A 242 4.24 -14.20 2.36
CA LEU A 242 5.13 -13.75 3.42
C LEU A 242 6.40 -14.63 3.51
N ASP A 243 6.29 -15.93 3.30
CA ASP A 243 7.41 -16.85 3.42
C ASP A 243 8.34 -16.87 2.20
N HIS A 244 7.83 -16.50 1.00
CA HIS A 244 8.58 -16.69 -0.24
C HIS A 244 8.70 -15.46 -1.12
N HIS A 245 7.88 -14.41 -0.91
CA HIS A 245 7.83 -13.28 -1.84
C HIS A 245 8.33 -11.96 -1.26
N VAL A 246 8.68 -11.87 0.02
CA VAL A 246 9.18 -10.63 0.61
C VAL A 246 10.55 -10.28 0.05
N ASP A 247 11.53 -11.18 0.16
CA ASP A 247 12.91 -10.92 -0.25
C ASP A 247 13.03 -10.68 -1.75
N ARG A 248 12.18 -11.34 -2.56
CA ARG A 248 12.18 -11.13 -4.00
C ARG A 248 11.66 -9.75 -4.46
N LEU A 249 11.09 -8.93 -3.57
CA LEU A 249 10.79 -7.53 -3.90
C LEU A 249 12.04 -6.75 -4.34
N ALA A 250 13.22 -7.19 -3.91
CA ALA A 250 14.49 -6.66 -4.42
C ALA A 250 14.64 -6.82 -5.94
N ASP A 251 14.11 -7.90 -6.53
CA ASP A 251 14.13 -8.12 -7.99
C ASP A 251 13.23 -7.09 -8.69
N ASP A 252 12.07 -6.77 -8.09
CA ASP A 252 11.18 -5.74 -8.61
C ASP A 252 11.85 -4.36 -8.61
N HIS A 253 12.59 -4.03 -7.53
CA HIS A 253 13.37 -2.80 -7.43
C HIS A 253 14.48 -2.74 -8.47
N ALA A 254 15.20 -3.85 -8.69
CA ALA A 254 16.24 -3.95 -9.70
C ALA A 254 15.67 -3.81 -11.12
N ASN A 255 14.52 -4.43 -11.40
CA ASN A 255 13.81 -4.28 -12.67
C ASN A 255 13.36 -2.83 -12.92
N ALA A 256 12.87 -2.13 -11.89
CA ALA A 256 12.53 -0.72 -11.98
C ALA A 256 13.75 0.15 -12.26
N ALA A 257 14.92 -0.18 -11.68
CA ALA A 257 16.17 0.54 -11.95
C ALA A 257 16.58 0.39 -13.41
N ARG A 258 16.64 -0.85 -13.93
CA ARG A 258 16.96 -1.12 -15.33
C ARG A 258 15.98 -0.45 -16.31
N LEU A 259 14.68 -0.49 -15.98
CA LEU A 259 13.66 0.18 -16.79
C LEU A 259 13.89 1.70 -16.82
N ALA A 260 14.17 2.30 -15.67
CA ALA A 260 14.43 3.74 -15.58
C ALA A 260 15.69 4.17 -16.35
N GLU A 261 16.78 3.40 -16.22
CA GLU A 261 18.03 3.63 -16.96
C GLU A 261 17.80 3.56 -18.47
N GLY A 262 17.15 2.50 -18.96
CA GLY A 262 16.89 2.36 -20.39
C GLY A 262 15.91 3.40 -20.94
N LEU A 263 14.90 3.82 -20.17
CA LEU A 263 13.97 4.89 -20.57
C LEU A 263 14.67 6.25 -20.66
N ALA A 264 15.67 6.52 -19.81
CA ALA A 264 16.41 7.77 -19.82
C ALA A 264 17.29 7.95 -21.07
N GLU A 265 17.60 6.85 -21.78
CA GLU A 265 18.36 6.88 -23.05
C GLU A 265 17.48 7.20 -24.27
N LEU A 266 16.14 7.17 -24.13
CA LEU A 266 15.21 7.40 -25.23
C LEU A 266 14.98 8.91 -25.43
N GLU A 267 15.05 9.37 -26.69
CA GLU A 267 14.73 10.75 -27.03
C GLU A 267 13.29 11.09 -26.68
N GLY A 268 13.06 12.28 -26.14
CA GLY A 268 11.74 12.72 -25.71
C GLY A 268 11.22 12.12 -24.40
N VAL A 269 11.94 11.18 -23.77
CA VAL A 269 11.56 10.57 -22.50
C VAL A 269 12.33 11.19 -21.33
N THR A 270 11.63 11.62 -20.31
CA THR A 270 12.21 12.12 -19.06
C THR A 270 11.79 11.23 -17.91
N VAL A 271 12.73 10.57 -17.24
CA VAL A 271 12.49 9.87 -15.98
C VAL A 271 12.45 10.89 -14.86
N ARG A 272 11.26 11.12 -14.30
CA ARG A 272 11.03 12.09 -13.20
C ARG A 272 11.42 11.55 -11.83
N ALA A 273 11.17 10.27 -11.62
CA ALA A 273 11.51 9.58 -10.38
C ALA A 273 11.57 8.07 -10.62
N ARG A 274 12.38 7.39 -9.81
CA ARG A 274 12.39 5.95 -9.63
C ARG A 274 12.33 5.66 -8.12
N ASN A 275 11.27 5.03 -7.69
CA ASN A 275 10.98 4.74 -6.28
C ASN A 275 10.68 3.25 -6.14
N THR A 276 11.48 2.50 -5.37
CA THR A 276 11.34 1.05 -5.23
C THR A 276 10.99 0.37 -6.56
N ASN A 277 9.79 -0.15 -6.72
CA ASN A 277 9.29 -0.84 -7.91
C ASN A 277 8.49 0.06 -8.88
N MET A 278 8.64 1.39 -8.80
CA MET A 278 7.89 2.34 -9.62
C MET A 278 8.81 3.29 -10.38
N VAL A 279 8.50 3.51 -11.66
CA VAL A 279 9.19 4.48 -12.53
C VAL A 279 8.18 5.50 -13.02
N PHE A 280 8.44 6.77 -12.79
CA PHE A 280 7.61 7.88 -13.25
C PHE A 280 8.26 8.57 -14.42
N VAL A 281 7.56 8.65 -15.54
CA VAL A 281 8.09 9.25 -16.77
C VAL A 281 7.17 10.32 -17.32
N THR A 282 7.77 11.23 -18.06
CA THR A 282 7.11 12.15 -18.98
C THR A 282 7.65 11.91 -20.37
N ILE A 283 6.78 11.78 -21.36
CA ILE A 283 7.11 11.57 -22.75
C ILE A 283 6.62 12.80 -23.51
N ALA A 284 7.54 13.60 -23.99
CA ALA A 284 7.24 14.78 -24.80
C ALA A 284 6.75 14.33 -26.19
N ASP A 285 5.85 15.12 -26.78
CA ASP A 285 5.34 14.87 -28.13
C ASP A 285 4.83 13.44 -28.38
N ALA A 286 4.35 12.78 -27.33
CA ALA A 286 3.89 11.40 -27.40
C ALA A 286 2.70 11.28 -28.39
N PRO A 287 2.69 10.23 -29.26
CA PRO A 287 1.54 9.95 -30.08
C PRO A 287 0.27 9.84 -29.24
N ILE A 288 -0.84 10.43 -29.68
CA ILE A 288 -2.10 10.42 -28.94
C ILE A 288 -2.63 9.01 -28.67
N ASP A 289 -2.24 8.07 -29.50
CA ASP A 289 -2.60 6.64 -29.43
C ASP A 289 -1.47 5.77 -28.83
N LEU A 290 -0.44 6.37 -28.22
CA LEU A 290 0.72 5.65 -27.66
C LEU A 290 0.31 4.46 -26.79
N GLN A 291 -0.68 4.64 -25.90
CA GLN A 291 -1.14 3.56 -25.01
C GLN A 291 -1.73 2.39 -25.83
N LEU A 292 -2.45 2.67 -26.91
CA LEU A 292 -3.02 1.63 -27.77
C LEU A 292 -1.93 0.91 -28.56
N ARG A 293 -0.98 1.64 -29.15
CA ARG A 293 0.15 1.03 -29.87
C ARG A 293 0.99 0.12 -28.95
N LEU A 294 1.26 0.57 -27.72
CA LEU A 294 1.96 -0.28 -26.76
C LEU A 294 1.15 -1.54 -26.40
N ALA A 295 -0.16 -1.41 -26.25
CA ALA A 295 -1.02 -2.56 -25.99
C ALA A 295 -1.05 -3.55 -27.18
N ASP A 296 -1.06 -3.07 -28.42
CA ASP A 296 -0.99 -3.89 -29.63
C ASP A 296 0.36 -4.66 -29.69
N GLU A 297 1.43 -4.03 -29.24
CA GLU A 297 2.75 -4.65 -29.08
C GLU A 297 2.85 -5.52 -27.79
N GLY A 298 1.77 -5.66 -27.02
CA GLY A 298 1.72 -6.50 -25.82
C GLY A 298 2.36 -5.88 -24.58
N VAL A 299 2.48 -4.55 -24.51
CA VAL A 299 2.91 -3.80 -23.32
C VAL A 299 1.73 -2.99 -22.79
N LEU A 300 1.26 -3.31 -21.60
CA LEU A 300 0.16 -2.60 -20.95
C LEU A 300 0.72 -1.54 -20.00
N VAL A 301 0.38 -0.29 -20.27
CA VAL A 301 0.71 0.87 -19.44
C VAL A 301 -0.54 1.70 -19.18
N ARG A 302 -0.49 2.59 -18.22
CA ARG A 302 -1.52 3.61 -18.00
C ARG A 302 -0.89 4.98 -18.21
N LEU A 303 -1.37 5.68 -19.24
CA LEU A 303 -0.93 7.03 -19.57
C LEU A 303 -2.01 8.06 -19.16
N SER A 304 -1.56 9.24 -18.80
CA SER A 304 -2.39 10.45 -18.70
C SER A 304 -1.72 11.55 -19.51
N VAL A 305 -2.51 12.35 -20.24
CA VAL A 305 -1.99 13.49 -21.00
C VAL A 305 -2.13 14.74 -20.15
N GLY A 306 -1.03 15.45 -19.94
CA GLY A 306 -1.01 16.73 -19.24
C GLY A 306 -1.54 17.89 -20.09
N PRO A 307 -1.76 19.07 -19.48
CA PRO A 307 -2.17 20.29 -20.21
C PRO A 307 -1.15 20.77 -21.24
N ASP A 308 0.11 20.37 -21.10
CA ASP A 308 1.24 20.64 -21.99
C ASP A 308 1.31 19.70 -23.19
N GLY A 309 0.37 18.73 -23.28
CA GLY A 309 0.36 17.70 -24.34
C GLY A 309 1.32 16.54 -24.09
N ALA A 310 2.15 16.59 -23.04
CA ALA A 310 3.03 15.49 -22.71
C ALA A 310 2.28 14.31 -22.09
N ALA A 311 2.71 13.09 -22.40
CA ALA A 311 2.17 11.90 -21.76
C ALA A 311 2.94 11.61 -20.46
N HIS A 312 2.20 11.30 -19.42
CA HIS A 312 2.75 10.91 -18.12
C HIS A 312 2.38 9.47 -17.79
N ALA A 313 3.36 8.69 -17.36
CA ALA A 313 3.15 7.32 -16.92
C ALA A 313 3.77 7.07 -15.55
N ARG A 314 3.14 6.16 -14.81
CA ARG A 314 3.75 5.40 -13.73
C ARG A 314 3.84 3.95 -14.19
N LEU A 315 5.03 3.44 -14.37
CA LEU A 315 5.33 2.06 -14.72
C LEU A 315 5.70 1.31 -13.45
N VAL A 316 5.13 0.12 -13.25
CA VAL A 316 5.30 -0.63 -12.01
C VAL A 316 5.82 -2.02 -12.33
N THR A 317 6.97 -2.37 -11.79
CA THR A 317 7.55 -3.72 -11.87
C THR A 317 7.01 -4.58 -10.72
N HIS A 318 6.88 -5.87 -10.96
CA HIS A 318 6.29 -6.81 -10.02
C HIS A 318 6.61 -8.26 -10.39
N LEU A 319 6.11 -9.20 -9.58
CA LEU A 319 6.33 -10.66 -9.66
C LEU A 319 6.26 -11.27 -11.08
N ASP A 320 5.38 -10.75 -11.93
CA ASP A 320 5.15 -11.28 -13.28
C ASP A 320 6.01 -10.57 -14.35
N ILE A 321 7.01 -9.75 -13.96
CA ILE A 321 7.91 -9.02 -14.86
C ILE A 321 9.33 -9.56 -14.72
N ALA A 322 9.82 -10.23 -15.76
CA ALA A 322 11.19 -10.75 -15.83
C ALA A 322 12.16 -9.73 -16.46
N ASP A 323 13.46 -9.96 -16.35
CA ASP A 323 14.52 -9.16 -16.95
C ASP A 323 14.34 -8.97 -18.47
N ASP A 324 14.01 -10.06 -19.18
CA ASP A 324 13.79 -10.04 -20.63
C ASP A 324 12.57 -9.17 -21.00
N ASP A 325 11.55 -9.09 -20.12
CA ASP A 325 10.40 -8.22 -20.31
C ASP A 325 10.79 -6.73 -20.26
N ILE A 326 11.79 -6.36 -19.46
CA ILE A 326 12.30 -4.98 -19.40
C ILE A 326 12.97 -4.61 -20.73
N ALA A 327 13.88 -5.45 -21.24
CA ALA A 327 14.55 -5.21 -22.52
C ALA A 327 13.55 -5.11 -23.68
N LEU A 328 12.54 -5.99 -23.69
CA LEU A 328 11.50 -5.99 -24.71
C LEU A 328 10.60 -4.75 -24.60
N THR A 329 10.27 -4.31 -23.40
CA THR A 329 9.49 -3.07 -23.16
C THR A 329 10.23 -1.85 -23.70
N LEU A 330 11.52 -1.71 -23.40
CA LEU A 330 12.37 -0.61 -23.88
C LEU A 330 12.43 -0.58 -25.41
N SER A 331 12.67 -1.74 -26.04
CA SER A 331 12.70 -1.86 -27.50
C SER A 331 11.39 -1.44 -28.17
N ARG A 332 10.24 -1.83 -27.59
CA ARG A 332 8.91 -1.48 -28.12
C ARG A 332 8.57 -0.01 -27.94
N ILE A 333 8.92 0.57 -26.80
CA ILE A 333 8.74 2.02 -26.57
C ILE A 333 9.58 2.80 -27.57
N ALA A 334 10.86 2.47 -27.73
CA ALA A 334 11.74 3.12 -28.70
C ALA A 334 11.16 3.07 -30.13
N ALA A 335 10.77 1.87 -30.59
CA ALA A 335 10.23 1.68 -31.94
C ALA A 335 8.92 2.44 -32.22
N ILE A 336 8.16 2.83 -31.19
CA ILE A 336 6.93 3.60 -31.35
C ILE A 336 7.20 5.10 -31.32
N LEU A 337 8.24 5.53 -30.59
CA LEU A 337 8.61 6.94 -30.48
C LEU A 337 9.46 7.43 -31.64
N ASP A 338 10.24 6.52 -32.33
CA ASP A 338 10.96 6.79 -33.58
C ASP A 338 9.97 6.99 -34.76
#